data_6762fe617bd6662e4ed593fab38c4fa5
#
_entry.id   6762fe617bd6662e4ed593fab38c4fa5
#
_cell.length_a   1.000
_cell.length_b   1.000
_cell.length_c   1.000
_cell.angle_alpha   90.00
_cell.angle_beta   90.00
_cell.angle_gamma   90.00
#
_symmetry.space_group_name_H-M   'P 1'
#
loop_
_entity.id
_entity.type
_entity.pdbx_description
1 polymer ?
#
loop_
_entity_poly.entity_id
_entity_poly.type
_entity_poly.pdbx_seq_one_letter_code
_entity_poly.pdbx_strand_id
1 'polypeptide(L)'
;MTSIPRAEQPERHPAQHPKNHQYPPAGRRKSAAGGPRWGIPAAAGAALALVGGVALWSAPGRAAGDIAEQCTAKDRDCEHARTAALVKKIDPAFVLTMGDNQYDDARLKDFTKYYDKTWGAFKDKTHPVAGNHETYDPAGALAGYKAYFGARAYPQGKPYYSFDQENWHFVALDSNTLDSAQLAWLKADLAATSKKCVAAYWHHPLFSSGEHGNDPVSRPAWKLLRNAGAELVLNGHDHHYERFAPQDPDGTADANGIVELLGGMGGANPYKIEEVQPHSEKRLTDTFGVVRLHFTDHGFSWDLIGTDGKTKDSSPSYQCH
;
A
#
# COMPACT_ATOMS: atom_id res chain seq x y z
N MET A 1 -10.78 52.55 20.87
CA MET A 1 -11.32 51.50 19.98
C MET A 1 -10.36 51.39 18.78
N THR A 2 -9.39 50.51 18.90
CA THR A 2 -8.34 50.28 17.89
C THR A 2 -8.67 48.93 17.21
N SER A 3 -9.00 49.00 15.94
CA SER A 3 -9.30 47.85 15.08
C SER A 3 -8.02 47.08 14.75
N ILE A 4 -8.03 45.79 14.99
CA ILE A 4 -6.98 44.81 14.64
C ILE A 4 -7.14 44.47 13.15
N PRO A 5 -6.10 44.52 12.32
CA PRO A 5 -6.19 44.08 10.92
C PRO A 5 -6.35 42.57 10.83
N ARG A 6 -7.26 42.15 9.95
CA ARG A 6 -7.53 40.77 9.58
C ARG A 6 -6.37 40.23 8.77
N ALA A 7 -5.71 39.14 9.23
CA ALA A 7 -4.68 38.44 8.47
C ALA A 7 -5.29 37.84 7.19
N GLU A 8 -4.70 38.17 6.05
CA GLU A 8 -5.01 37.56 4.76
C GLU A 8 -4.58 36.08 4.78
N GLN A 9 -5.52 35.22 4.46
CA GLN A 9 -5.25 33.81 4.22
C GLN A 9 -4.60 33.69 2.82
N PRO A 10 -3.58 32.83 2.64
CA PRO A 10 -3.02 32.58 1.32
C PRO A 10 -4.07 31.90 0.41
N GLU A 11 -4.23 32.44 -0.78
CA GLU A 11 -5.11 31.90 -1.82
C GLU A 11 -4.67 30.48 -2.16
N ARG A 12 -5.60 29.53 -2.02
CA ARG A 12 -5.40 28.16 -2.48
C ARG A 12 -5.47 28.18 -4.02
N HIS A 13 -4.35 27.93 -4.67
CA HIS A 13 -4.36 27.60 -6.08
C HIS A 13 -5.14 26.29 -6.29
N PRO A 14 -6.15 26.23 -7.18
CA PRO A 14 -6.77 24.97 -7.55
C PRO A 14 -5.71 24.15 -8.30
N ALA A 15 -5.49 22.89 -7.84
CA ALA A 15 -4.67 21.94 -8.54
C ALA A 15 -5.20 21.77 -9.97
N GLN A 16 -4.37 22.07 -10.95
CA GLN A 16 -4.70 21.84 -12.35
C GLN A 16 -4.60 20.34 -12.61
N HIS A 17 -5.75 19.69 -12.78
CA HIS A 17 -5.80 18.34 -13.29
C HIS A 17 -5.18 18.28 -14.70
N PRO A 18 -4.22 17.42 -14.99
CA PRO A 18 -3.77 17.20 -16.36
C PRO A 18 -4.93 16.63 -17.17
N LYS A 19 -5.25 17.30 -18.28
CA LYS A 19 -6.28 16.89 -19.23
C LYS A 19 -5.92 15.54 -19.82
N ASN A 20 -6.91 14.63 -19.87
CA ASN A 20 -6.89 13.32 -20.54
C ASN A 20 -5.94 13.27 -21.74
N HIS A 21 -4.82 12.57 -21.59
CA HIS A 21 -4.01 12.14 -22.72
C HIS A 21 -4.48 10.75 -23.15
N GLN A 22 -5.19 10.69 -24.29
CA GLN A 22 -5.48 9.45 -24.99
C GLN A 22 -4.17 8.83 -25.49
N TYR A 23 -3.85 7.64 -25.04
CA TYR A 23 -2.73 6.84 -25.54
C TYR A 23 -3.10 6.18 -26.87
N PRO A 24 -2.20 6.14 -27.86
CA PRO A 24 -2.40 5.39 -29.09
C PRO A 24 -2.32 3.86 -28.82
N PRO A 25 -3.03 3.01 -29.60
CA PRO A 25 -3.05 1.59 -29.37
C PRO A 25 -1.70 0.92 -29.66
N ALA A 26 -1.31 -0.01 -28.79
CA ALA A 26 -0.07 -0.78 -28.85
C ALA A 26 -0.01 -1.61 -30.14
N GLY A 27 1.05 -1.38 -30.93
CA GLY A 27 1.32 -2.09 -32.17
C GLY A 27 1.67 -3.57 -31.92
N ARG A 28 1.00 -4.47 -32.63
CA ARG A 28 1.29 -5.91 -32.69
C ARG A 28 2.73 -6.16 -33.13
N ARG A 29 3.55 -6.72 -32.28
CA ARG A 29 4.83 -7.34 -32.69
C ARG A 29 4.60 -8.80 -33.10
N LYS A 30 5.04 -9.14 -34.30
CA LYS A 30 5.03 -10.50 -34.85
C LYS A 30 6.12 -11.34 -34.15
N SER A 31 5.75 -12.54 -33.71
CA SER A 31 6.64 -13.56 -33.20
C SER A 31 7.46 -14.18 -34.31
N ALA A 32 8.80 -14.25 -34.15
CA ALA A 32 9.69 -15.07 -34.94
C ALA A 32 9.99 -16.37 -34.20
N ALA A 33 9.83 -17.47 -34.88
CA ALA A 33 10.06 -18.83 -34.39
C ALA A 33 11.53 -19.27 -34.61
N GLY A 34 12.00 -20.17 -33.72
CA GLY A 34 13.03 -21.15 -34.09
C GLY A 34 14.35 -21.05 -33.35
N GLY A 35 14.64 -22.05 -32.49
CA GLY A 35 16.00 -22.38 -32.02
C GLY A 35 15.97 -23.60 -31.09
N PRO A 36 17.02 -24.42 -31.02
CA PRO A 36 16.92 -25.86 -30.86
C PRO A 36 16.86 -26.37 -29.42
N ARG A 37 16.25 -27.56 -29.32
CA ARG A 37 16.16 -28.39 -28.10
C ARG A 37 17.52 -28.96 -27.73
N TRP A 38 17.96 -28.78 -26.49
CA TRP A 38 18.96 -29.60 -25.83
C TRP A 38 18.34 -30.30 -24.63
N GLY A 39 18.31 -31.60 -24.67
CA GLY A 39 17.87 -32.46 -23.57
C GLY A 39 18.98 -32.62 -22.53
N ILE A 40 18.62 -32.58 -21.25
CA ILE A 40 19.48 -32.96 -20.12
C ILE A 40 18.76 -34.07 -19.37
N PRO A 41 19.44 -35.18 -18.98
CA PRO A 41 18.80 -36.32 -18.35
C PRO A 41 18.53 -36.10 -16.87
N ALA A 42 17.44 -36.74 -16.39
CA ALA A 42 17.07 -36.83 -15.00
C ALA A 42 18.07 -37.64 -14.18
N ALA A 43 18.50 -37.09 -13.05
CA ALA A 43 19.10 -37.88 -11.98
C ALA A 43 18.18 -37.80 -10.74
N ALA A 44 17.61 -38.91 -10.39
CA ALA A 44 16.85 -39.09 -9.18
C ALA A 44 17.81 -39.21 -7.99
N GLY A 45 17.57 -38.44 -6.95
CA GLY A 45 18.24 -38.51 -5.68
C GLY A 45 17.27 -38.15 -4.58
N ALA A 46 16.49 -39.08 -4.06
CA ALA A 46 15.65 -38.91 -2.88
C ALA A 46 16.54 -38.94 -1.64
N ALA A 47 16.67 -37.78 -0.97
CA ALA A 47 17.12 -37.73 0.42
C ALA A 47 15.95 -37.21 1.26
N LEU A 48 15.21 -38.11 1.93
CA LEU A 48 14.29 -37.75 2.99
C LEU A 48 15.11 -37.29 4.20
N ALA A 49 15.19 -35.99 4.42
CA ALA A 49 15.53 -35.44 5.72
C ALA A 49 14.21 -35.11 6.43
N LEU A 50 13.80 -36.00 7.34
CA LEU A 50 12.79 -35.70 8.36
C LEU A 50 13.39 -34.68 9.34
N VAL A 51 13.25 -33.40 9.04
CA VAL A 51 13.38 -32.34 10.03
C VAL A 51 11.97 -32.13 10.57
N GLY A 52 11.79 -32.29 11.87
CA GLY A 52 10.53 -32.04 12.56
C GLY A 52 10.04 -30.62 12.24
N GLY A 53 9.09 -30.53 11.32
CA GLY A 53 8.50 -29.26 10.90
C GLY A 53 7.60 -28.74 12.02
N VAL A 54 8.08 -27.75 12.76
CA VAL A 54 7.19 -26.78 13.37
C VAL A 54 6.42 -26.18 12.19
N ALA A 55 5.12 -26.39 12.15
CA ALA A 55 4.26 -25.78 11.15
C ALA A 55 4.37 -24.26 11.33
N LEU A 56 5.18 -23.61 10.49
CA LEU A 56 5.28 -22.16 10.45
C LEU A 56 3.93 -21.65 9.93
N TRP A 57 3.14 -21.14 10.84
CA TRP A 57 1.87 -20.53 10.50
C TRP A 57 2.15 -19.29 9.68
N SER A 58 1.53 -19.15 8.52
CA SER A 58 1.62 -17.95 7.69
C SER A 58 0.23 -17.37 7.53
N ALA A 59 0.00 -16.15 8.03
CA ALA A 59 -1.20 -15.41 7.72
C ALA A 59 -1.01 -14.70 6.36
N PRO A 60 -1.68 -15.11 5.28
CA PRO A 60 -1.60 -14.40 4.03
C PRO A 60 -2.40 -13.10 4.14
N GLY A 61 -1.70 -11.96 4.12
CA GLY A 61 -2.28 -10.63 3.96
C GLY A 61 -2.28 -10.18 2.51
N ARG A 62 -3.06 -9.13 2.22
CA ARG A 62 -3.04 -8.41 0.94
C ARG A 62 -2.95 -6.93 1.18
N ALA A 63 -2.20 -6.25 0.31
CA ALA A 63 -2.11 -4.81 0.36
C ALA A 63 -2.21 -4.22 -1.05
N ALA A 64 -2.92 -3.11 -1.17
CA ALA A 64 -2.92 -2.21 -2.31
C ALA A 64 -3.42 -0.83 -1.86
N GLY A 65 -2.94 0.22 -2.50
CA GLY A 65 -3.47 1.58 -2.44
C GLY A 65 -3.95 2.02 -3.83
N ASP A 66 -4.54 3.23 -3.91
CA ASP A 66 -4.86 3.88 -5.17
C ASP A 66 -5.80 3.03 -6.03
N ILE A 67 -7.03 2.82 -5.51
CA ILE A 67 -7.82 1.64 -5.90
C ILE A 67 -8.92 1.98 -6.91
N ALA A 68 -10.02 2.59 -6.45
CA ALA A 68 -11.25 2.56 -7.23
C ALA A 68 -11.51 3.83 -8.02
N GLU A 69 -11.31 3.75 -9.32
CA GLU A 69 -11.77 4.73 -10.31
C GLU A 69 -13.28 4.69 -10.52
N GLN A 70 -13.83 5.68 -11.23
CA GLN A 70 -15.26 5.75 -11.55
C GLN A 70 -15.64 4.82 -12.72
N CYS A 71 -15.31 3.54 -12.61
CA CYS A 71 -15.63 2.50 -13.59
C CYS A 71 -16.27 1.27 -12.92
N THR A 72 -16.75 0.33 -13.71
CA THR A 72 -17.41 -0.89 -13.24
C THR A 72 -16.75 -2.13 -13.85
N ALA A 73 -16.99 -3.31 -13.27
CA ALA A 73 -16.48 -4.58 -13.80
C ALA A 73 -16.95 -4.90 -15.24
N LYS A 74 -17.87 -4.12 -15.82
CA LYS A 74 -18.30 -4.24 -17.22
C LYS A 74 -17.41 -3.44 -18.17
N ASP A 75 -16.68 -2.46 -17.64
CA ASP A 75 -15.77 -1.62 -18.41
C ASP A 75 -14.45 -2.36 -18.59
N ARG A 76 -13.97 -2.44 -19.85
CA ARG A 76 -12.80 -3.24 -20.22
C ARG A 76 -11.55 -2.83 -19.44
N ASP A 77 -11.40 -1.54 -19.16
CA ASP A 77 -10.23 -0.93 -18.58
C ASP A 77 -10.41 -0.59 -17.09
N CYS A 78 -11.37 -1.25 -16.42
CA CYS A 78 -11.60 -1.07 -14.98
C CYS A 78 -10.65 -1.96 -14.16
N GLU A 79 -9.47 -1.45 -13.86
CA GLU A 79 -8.39 -2.23 -13.25
C GLU A 79 -8.68 -2.60 -11.79
N HIS A 80 -9.39 -1.76 -11.02
CA HIS A 80 -9.76 -2.12 -9.64
C HIS A 80 -10.70 -3.34 -9.58
N ALA A 81 -11.48 -3.59 -10.62
CA ALA A 81 -12.29 -4.82 -10.71
C ALA A 81 -11.42 -6.06 -10.95
N ARG A 82 -10.33 -5.90 -11.72
CA ARG A 82 -9.36 -6.98 -11.98
C ARG A 82 -8.51 -7.28 -10.76
N THR A 83 -8.04 -6.26 -10.04
CA THR A 83 -7.30 -6.44 -8.80
C THR A 83 -8.18 -7.05 -7.69
N ALA A 84 -9.45 -6.64 -7.57
CA ALA A 84 -10.41 -7.30 -6.68
C ALA A 84 -10.59 -8.79 -7.01
N ALA A 85 -10.62 -9.16 -8.29
CA ALA A 85 -10.72 -10.57 -8.70
C ALA A 85 -9.49 -11.38 -8.26
N LEU A 86 -8.29 -10.78 -8.26
CA LEU A 86 -7.07 -11.41 -7.70
C LEU A 86 -7.21 -11.64 -6.19
N VAL A 87 -7.63 -10.62 -5.43
CA VAL A 87 -7.83 -10.75 -3.98
C VAL A 87 -8.83 -11.85 -3.68
N LYS A 88 -9.96 -11.90 -4.41
CA LYS A 88 -10.98 -12.94 -4.26
C LYS A 88 -10.44 -14.35 -4.50
N LYS A 89 -9.62 -14.52 -5.55
CA LYS A 89 -9.02 -15.83 -5.88
C LYS A 89 -8.08 -16.35 -4.79
N ILE A 90 -7.45 -15.45 -4.06
CA ILE A 90 -6.42 -15.77 -3.08
C ILE A 90 -7.03 -15.96 -1.69
N ASP A 91 -8.21 -15.39 -1.41
CA ASP A 91 -8.94 -15.40 -0.13
C ASP A 91 -8.06 -15.12 1.10
N PRO A 92 -7.57 -13.88 1.28
CA PRO A 92 -6.65 -13.54 2.35
C PRO A 92 -7.32 -13.57 3.72
N ALA A 93 -6.50 -13.72 4.79
CA ALA A 93 -6.96 -13.58 6.17
C ALA A 93 -7.37 -12.11 6.47
N PHE A 94 -6.63 -11.15 5.93
CA PHE A 94 -6.92 -9.72 6.04
C PHE A 94 -6.44 -8.94 4.81
N VAL A 95 -6.96 -7.73 4.65
CA VAL A 95 -6.63 -6.80 3.56
C VAL A 95 -6.22 -5.45 4.16
N LEU A 96 -5.09 -4.91 3.73
CA LEU A 96 -4.65 -3.55 4.03
C LEU A 96 -4.90 -2.67 2.81
N THR A 97 -5.56 -1.53 2.98
CA THR A 97 -5.63 -0.53 1.92
C THR A 97 -4.87 0.72 2.31
N MET A 98 -3.97 1.17 1.43
CA MET A 98 -3.01 2.22 1.72
C MET A 98 -3.48 3.60 1.24
N GLY A 99 -4.77 3.89 1.41
CA GLY A 99 -5.37 5.17 1.03
C GLY A 99 -5.84 5.23 -0.42
N ASP A 100 -6.47 6.33 -0.77
CA ASP A 100 -7.12 6.57 -2.06
C ASP A 100 -7.96 5.37 -2.49
N ASN A 101 -8.86 5.00 -1.58
CA ASN A 101 -9.73 3.84 -1.78
C ASN A 101 -10.74 4.09 -2.89
N GLN A 102 -11.21 5.36 -3.03
CA GLN A 102 -12.20 5.75 -4.04
C GLN A 102 -11.91 7.14 -4.62
N TYR A 103 -11.73 7.22 -5.92
CA TYR A 103 -11.55 8.44 -6.70
C TYR A 103 -12.90 9.05 -7.17
N ASP A 104 -13.00 10.40 -7.52
CA ASP A 104 -11.92 11.38 -7.30
C ASP A 104 -12.05 12.05 -5.93
N ASP A 105 -13.28 12.18 -5.40
CA ASP A 105 -13.64 12.94 -4.21
C ASP A 105 -14.05 12.00 -3.05
N ALA A 106 -13.90 10.71 -3.18
CA ALA A 106 -14.25 9.68 -2.18
C ALA A 106 -15.65 9.85 -1.53
N ARG A 107 -16.64 10.31 -2.30
CA ARG A 107 -18.02 10.48 -1.82
C ARG A 107 -18.64 9.12 -1.51
N LEU A 108 -19.49 9.07 -0.50
CA LEU A 108 -20.20 7.84 -0.14
C LEU A 108 -20.96 7.20 -1.33
N LYS A 109 -21.54 8.04 -2.21
CA LYS A 109 -22.23 7.53 -3.42
C LYS A 109 -21.28 6.79 -4.37
N ASP A 110 -20.02 7.25 -4.49
CA ASP A 110 -19.02 6.68 -5.36
C ASP A 110 -18.43 5.42 -4.74
N PHE A 111 -18.17 5.42 -3.44
CA PHE A 111 -17.87 4.18 -2.69
C PHE A 111 -18.94 3.12 -2.92
N THR A 112 -20.24 3.46 -2.79
CA THR A 112 -21.34 2.51 -2.96
C THR A 112 -21.48 2.03 -4.41
N LYS A 113 -21.19 2.91 -5.38
CA LYS A 113 -21.37 2.63 -6.79
C LYS A 113 -20.22 1.82 -7.39
N TYR A 114 -18.97 2.09 -6.99
CA TYR A 114 -17.77 1.54 -7.63
C TYR A 114 -16.97 0.62 -6.69
N TYR A 115 -16.40 1.13 -5.61
CA TYR A 115 -15.60 0.34 -4.67
C TYR A 115 -16.39 -0.86 -4.10
N ASP A 116 -17.61 -0.63 -3.64
CA ASP A 116 -18.47 -1.66 -3.03
C ASP A 116 -18.73 -2.83 -3.96
N LYS A 117 -18.80 -2.59 -5.27
CA LYS A 117 -19.08 -3.64 -6.28
C LYS A 117 -17.88 -4.51 -6.60
N THR A 118 -16.71 -4.15 -6.10
CA THR A 118 -15.44 -4.82 -6.36
C THR A 118 -14.72 -5.15 -5.04
N TRP A 119 -13.95 -4.23 -4.49
CA TRP A 119 -13.23 -4.38 -3.23
C TRP A 119 -14.13 -4.44 -1.99
N GLY A 120 -15.36 -3.96 -2.08
CA GLY A 120 -16.36 -4.11 -1.01
C GLY A 120 -16.65 -5.55 -0.63
N ALA A 121 -16.37 -6.52 -1.50
CA ALA A 121 -16.46 -7.95 -1.19
C ALA A 121 -15.54 -8.39 -0.03
N PHE A 122 -14.51 -7.60 0.28
CA PHE A 122 -13.54 -7.87 1.35
C PHE A 122 -13.68 -6.91 2.52
N LYS A 123 -14.69 -6.06 2.53
CA LYS A 123 -14.86 -4.99 3.53
C LYS A 123 -14.71 -5.51 4.96
N ASP A 124 -15.24 -6.70 5.25
CA ASP A 124 -15.17 -7.31 6.58
C ASP A 124 -13.77 -7.78 7.00
N LYS A 125 -12.86 -7.94 6.04
CA LYS A 125 -11.45 -8.28 6.25
C LYS A 125 -10.52 -7.09 6.06
N THR A 126 -11.06 -5.91 5.65
CA THR A 126 -10.25 -4.74 5.31
C THR A 126 -9.95 -3.90 6.52
N HIS A 127 -8.69 -3.52 6.66
CA HIS A 127 -8.17 -2.52 7.58
C HIS A 127 -7.73 -1.31 6.76
N PRO A 128 -8.60 -0.31 6.57
CA PRO A 128 -8.34 0.78 5.65
C PRO A 128 -7.58 1.93 6.32
N VAL A 129 -6.78 2.67 5.53
CA VAL A 129 -6.37 4.03 5.85
C VAL A 129 -6.88 5.00 4.79
N ALA A 130 -6.95 6.29 5.13
CA ALA A 130 -7.34 7.34 4.20
C ALA A 130 -6.13 7.83 3.40
N GLY A 131 -6.36 8.17 2.12
CA GLY A 131 -5.45 8.96 1.30
C GLY A 131 -5.92 10.41 1.17
N ASN A 132 -5.25 11.18 0.31
CA ASN A 132 -5.63 12.59 0.09
C ASN A 132 -6.99 12.71 -0.63
N HIS A 133 -7.35 11.79 -1.52
CA HIS A 133 -8.66 11.82 -2.19
C HIS A 133 -9.83 11.66 -1.22
N GLU A 134 -9.66 10.96 -0.11
CA GLU A 134 -10.66 10.89 0.95
C GLU A 134 -10.89 12.24 1.64
N THR A 135 -9.93 13.18 1.56
CA THR A 135 -10.09 14.54 2.14
C THR A 135 -10.86 15.49 1.23
N TYR A 136 -11.08 15.14 -0.04
CA TYR A 136 -11.74 16.00 -1.03
C TYR A 136 -13.27 15.89 -1.04
N ASP A 137 -13.86 15.04 -0.19
CA ASP A 137 -15.32 14.91 -0.13
C ASP A 137 -15.99 16.25 0.20
N PRO A 138 -16.88 16.77 -0.66
CA PRO A 138 -17.59 18.02 -0.42
C PRO A 138 -18.47 18.01 0.84
N ALA A 139 -18.84 16.84 1.35
CA ALA A 139 -19.58 16.70 2.61
C ALA A 139 -18.69 16.93 3.85
N GLY A 140 -17.40 17.05 3.66
CA GLY A 140 -16.36 17.24 4.68
C GLY A 140 -15.26 16.22 4.54
N ALA A 141 -14.04 16.58 4.94
CA ALA A 141 -12.88 15.69 4.88
C ALA A 141 -13.18 14.33 5.52
N LEU A 142 -12.89 13.25 4.81
CA LEU A 142 -13.12 11.85 5.22
C LEU A 142 -14.60 11.46 5.42
N ALA A 143 -15.59 12.29 5.04
CA ALA A 143 -17.00 12.02 5.34
C ALA A 143 -17.49 10.73 4.65
N GLY A 144 -17.28 10.57 3.35
CA GLY A 144 -17.66 9.36 2.61
C GLY A 144 -16.90 8.13 3.06
N TYR A 145 -15.60 8.26 3.29
CA TYR A 145 -14.74 7.20 3.81
C TYR A 145 -15.24 6.70 5.18
N LYS A 146 -15.48 7.62 6.12
CA LYS A 146 -16.04 7.31 7.45
C LYS A 146 -17.43 6.68 7.36
N ALA A 147 -18.29 7.22 6.51
CA ALA A 147 -19.65 6.68 6.32
C ALA A 147 -19.62 5.28 5.69
N TYR A 148 -18.68 5.01 4.78
CA TYR A 148 -18.56 3.71 4.12
C TYR A 148 -17.95 2.65 5.04
N PHE A 149 -16.77 2.89 5.61
CA PHE A 149 -16.04 1.88 6.40
C PHE A 149 -16.50 1.83 7.88
N GLY A 150 -17.09 2.91 8.40
CA GLY A 150 -17.59 2.96 9.79
C GLY A 150 -16.49 2.70 10.82
N ALA A 151 -16.77 1.81 11.76
CA ALA A 151 -15.84 1.46 12.84
C ALA A 151 -14.54 0.81 12.36
N ARG A 152 -14.47 0.31 11.13
CA ARG A 152 -13.22 -0.24 10.55
C ARG A 152 -12.19 0.85 10.27
N ALA A 153 -12.66 2.03 9.82
CA ALA A 153 -11.82 3.19 9.57
C ALA A 153 -11.58 4.03 10.84
N TYR A 154 -12.51 3.94 11.81
CA TYR A 154 -12.54 4.74 13.04
C TYR A 154 -12.85 3.88 14.27
N PRO A 155 -12.05 2.85 14.60
CA PRO A 155 -12.41 1.90 15.66
C PRO A 155 -12.54 2.56 17.03
N GLN A 156 -11.85 3.67 17.27
CA GLN A 156 -11.91 4.46 18.51
C GLN A 156 -12.26 5.93 18.25
N GLY A 157 -13.02 6.19 17.17
CA GLY A 157 -13.41 7.54 16.77
C GLY A 157 -12.27 8.37 16.14
N LYS A 158 -11.13 7.76 15.82
CA LYS A 158 -9.95 8.37 15.17
C LYS A 158 -9.63 7.65 13.87
N PRO A 159 -9.07 8.34 12.84
CA PRO A 159 -8.72 7.75 11.55
C PRO A 159 -7.38 7.00 11.59
N TYR A 160 -6.84 6.74 12.77
CA TYR A 160 -5.62 5.97 13.00
C TYR A 160 -5.85 4.97 14.14
N TYR A 161 -5.21 3.81 14.04
CA TYR A 161 -5.43 2.70 14.96
C TYR A 161 -4.32 1.65 14.83
N SER A 162 -4.33 0.68 15.74
CA SER A 162 -3.50 -0.52 15.64
C SER A 162 -4.35 -1.77 15.84
N PHE A 163 -3.82 -2.90 15.40
CA PHE A 163 -4.39 -4.22 15.66
C PHE A 163 -3.29 -5.28 15.62
N ASP A 164 -3.55 -6.38 16.31
CA ASP A 164 -2.65 -7.51 16.34
C ASP A 164 -3.14 -8.64 15.43
N GLN A 165 -2.19 -9.25 14.73
CA GLN A 165 -2.42 -10.51 14.02
C GLN A 165 -1.26 -11.46 14.34
N GLU A 166 -1.53 -12.52 15.11
CA GLU A 166 -0.52 -13.44 15.60
C GLU A 166 0.64 -12.71 16.33
N ASN A 167 1.89 -12.86 15.87
CA ASN A 167 3.06 -12.22 16.46
C ASN A 167 3.35 -10.81 15.90
N TRP A 168 2.46 -10.30 15.06
CA TRP A 168 2.59 -9.00 14.42
C TRP A 168 1.70 -7.96 15.06
N HIS A 169 2.24 -6.77 15.23
CA HIS A 169 1.52 -5.54 15.54
C HIS A 169 1.45 -4.66 14.31
N PHE A 170 0.24 -4.35 13.87
CA PHE A 170 -0.02 -3.51 12.70
C PHE A 170 -0.49 -2.13 13.14
N VAL A 171 0.14 -1.09 12.61
CA VAL A 171 -0.18 0.32 12.88
C VAL A 171 -0.70 0.98 11.61
N ALA A 172 -1.94 1.47 11.67
CA ALA A 172 -2.59 2.25 10.62
C ALA A 172 -2.54 3.74 10.98
N LEU A 173 -1.94 4.58 10.14
CA LEU A 173 -1.82 6.01 10.36
C LEU A 173 -2.64 6.82 9.34
N ASP A 174 -3.08 8.01 9.75
CA ASP A 174 -3.60 9.04 8.84
C ASP A 174 -2.49 10.05 8.51
N SER A 175 -1.89 9.89 7.34
CA SER A 175 -0.82 10.79 6.89
C SER A 175 -1.31 12.15 6.39
N ASN A 176 -2.62 12.34 6.21
CA ASN A 176 -3.19 13.65 5.91
C ASN A 176 -3.12 14.60 7.12
N THR A 177 -3.11 14.04 8.32
CA THR A 177 -3.08 14.80 9.59
C THR A 177 -2.17 14.10 10.59
N LEU A 178 -0.87 14.06 10.31
CA LEU A 178 0.13 13.46 11.19
C LEU A 178 0.58 14.47 12.26
N ASP A 179 -0.36 14.83 13.14
CA ASP A 179 -0.16 15.85 14.20
C ASP A 179 0.51 15.28 15.46
N SER A 180 0.78 16.17 16.42
CA SER A 180 1.39 15.81 17.70
C SER A 180 0.54 14.83 18.51
N ALA A 181 -0.79 14.86 18.37
CA ALA A 181 -1.68 13.94 19.09
C ALA A 181 -1.58 12.53 18.53
N GLN A 182 -1.53 12.38 17.20
CA GLN A 182 -1.32 11.08 16.54
C GLN A 182 0.07 10.53 16.85
N LEU A 183 1.13 11.36 16.82
CA LEU A 183 2.49 10.94 17.17
C LEU A 183 2.62 10.53 18.64
N ALA A 184 1.95 11.23 19.56
CA ALA A 184 1.92 10.84 20.97
C ALA A 184 1.20 9.50 21.18
N TRP A 185 0.06 9.29 20.47
CA TRP A 185 -0.63 8.01 20.45
C TRP A 185 0.27 6.90 19.90
N LEU A 186 0.92 7.10 18.75
CA LEU A 186 1.82 6.12 18.13
C LEU A 186 2.94 5.70 19.10
N LYS A 187 3.57 6.68 19.77
CA LYS A 187 4.60 6.41 20.77
C LYS A 187 4.10 5.55 21.92
N ALA A 188 2.89 5.83 22.43
CA ALA A 188 2.28 5.07 23.52
C ALA A 188 1.88 3.66 23.07
N ASP A 189 1.35 3.51 21.87
CA ASP A 189 0.92 2.26 21.26
C ASP A 189 2.12 1.31 21.06
N LEU A 190 3.19 1.81 20.44
CA LEU A 190 4.44 1.07 20.26
C LEU A 190 5.10 0.67 21.59
N ALA A 191 4.94 1.47 22.63
CA ALA A 191 5.46 1.12 23.96
C ALA A 191 4.61 0.07 24.69
N ALA A 192 3.35 -0.06 24.31
CA ALA A 192 2.38 -0.99 24.94
C ALA A 192 2.35 -2.37 24.30
N THR A 193 2.73 -2.49 23.02
CA THR A 193 2.72 -3.78 22.35
C THR A 193 3.79 -4.73 22.90
N SER A 194 3.42 -5.99 23.03
CA SER A 194 4.34 -7.10 23.36
C SER A 194 4.69 -7.94 22.13
N LYS A 195 4.19 -7.54 20.94
CA LYS A 195 4.46 -8.27 19.71
C LYS A 195 5.90 -8.08 19.26
N LYS A 196 6.47 -9.14 18.73
CA LYS A 196 7.86 -9.16 18.31
C LYS A 196 8.11 -8.37 17.02
N CYS A 197 7.14 -8.43 16.10
CA CYS A 197 7.25 -7.82 14.79
C CYS A 197 6.26 -6.66 14.65
N VAL A 198 6.66 -5.56 14.05
CA VAL A 198 5.84 -4.38 13.83
C VAL A 198 5.82 -4.01 12.35
N ALA A 199 4.62 -3.84 11.78
CA ALA A 199 4.44 -3.26 10.46
C ALA A 199 3.52 -2.05 10.57
N ALA A 200 3.78 -1.02 9.77
CA ALA A 200 2.92 0.16 9.72
C ALA A 200 2.51 0.46 8.28
N TYR A 201 1.39 1.14 8.09
CA TYR A 201 0.93 1.53 6.77
C TYR A 201 0.12 2.83 6.83
N TRP A 202 0.27 3.63 5.77
CA TRP A 202 -0.43 4.88 5.53
C TRP A 202 -0.28 5.28 4.06
N HIS A 203 -0.81 6.44 3.66
CA HIS A 203 -0.87 6.81 2.24
C HIS A 203 0.43 7.42 1.71
N HIS A 204 0.89 8.57 2.24
CA HIS A 204 2.00 9.35 1.68
C HIS A 204 3.36 8.74 2.05
N PRO A 205 4.17 8.26 1.08
CA PRO A 205 5.45 7.60 1.35
C PRO A 205 6.51 8.58 1.84
N LEU A 206 7.44 8.10 2.68
CA LEU A 206 8.62 8.91 3.03
C LEU A 206 9.60 8.98 1.87
N PHE A 207 9.77 7.87 1.15
CA PHE A 207 10.63 7.78 -0.02
C PHE A 207 9.83 7.27 -1.21
N SER A 208 9.94 7.99 -2.34
CA SER A 208 9.32 7.59 -3.61
C SER A 208 10.11 8.13 -4.78
N SER A 209 10.25 7.32 -5.82
CA SER A 209 10.81 7.71 -7.11
C SER A 209 9.75 8.22 -8.10
N GLY A 210 8.48 8.27 -7.70
CA GLY A 210 7.35 8.64 -8.55
C GLY A 210 7.14 10.14 -8.73
N GLU A 211 5.97 10.52 -9.28
CA GLU A 211 5.64 11.91 -9.63
C GLU A 211 5.52 12.83 -8.40
N HIS A 212 5.05 12.29 -7.27
CA HIS A 212 4.94 13.06 -6.03
C HIS A 212 6.26 13.11 -5.25
N GLY A 213 7.10 12.08 -5.42
CA GLY A 213 8.41 11.99 -4.78
C GLY A 213 8.33 11.78 -3.27
N ASN A 214 9.40 12.14 -2.58
CA ASN A 214 9.53 11.99 -1.14
C ASN A 214 8.61 12.96 -0.38
N ASP A 215 7.83 12.44 0.60
CA ASP A 215 7.05 13.28 1.50
C ASP A 215 7.58 13.23 2.94
N PRO A 216 8.26 14.28 3.42
CA PRO A 216 8.84 14.30 4.75
C PRO A 216 7.81 14.38 5.90
N VAL A 217 6.51 14.49 5.60
CA VAL A 217 5.45 14.58 6.62
C VAL A 217 5.46 13.36 7.55
N SER A 218 5.77 12.17 7.03
CA SER A 218 5.80 10.92 7.77
C SER A 218 7.12 10.65 8.53
N ARG A 219 8.18 11.46 8.32
CA ARG A 219 9.48 11.26 8.97
C ARG A 219 9.44 11.19 10.50
N PRO A 220 8.62 11.98 11.23
CA PRO A 220 8.49 11.82 12.69
C PRO A 220 7.93 10.45 13.10
N ALA A 221 6.94 9.91 12.37
CA ALA A 221 6.41 8.58 12.61
C ALA A 221 7.45 7.50 12.30
N TRP A 222 8.20 7.65 11.21
CA TRP A 222 9.31 6.77 10.86
C TRP A 222 10.35 6.66 11.97
N LYS A 223 10.71 7.81 12.60
CA LYS A 223 11.66 7.82 13.74
C LYS A 223 11.13 7.03 14.94
N LEU A 224 9.83 7.15 15.25
CA LEU A 224 9.21 6.37 16.32
C LEU A 224 9.19 4.88 16.00
N LEU A 225 8.80 4.52 14.78
CA LEU A 225 8.76 3.14 14.28
C LEU A 225 10.17 2.52 14.28
N ARG A 226 11.18 3.21 13.74
CA ARG A 226 12.57 2.73 13.72
C ARG A 226 13.11 2.49 15.14
N ASN A 227 12.81 3.41 16.08
CA ASN A 227 13.22 3.26 17.47
C ASN A 227 12.51 2.10 18.20
N ALA A 228 11.34 1.70 17.73
CA ALA A 228 10.56 0.57 18.25
C ALA A 228 10.91 -0.75 17.56
N GLY A 229 11.83 -0.75 16.59
CA GLY A 229 12.22 -1.95 15.84
C GLY A 229 11.19 -2.38 14.79
N ALA A 230 10.45 -1.46 14.19
CA ALA A 230 9.54 -1.80 13.10
C ALA A 230 10.30 -2.25 11.83
N GLU A 231 9.78 -3.27 11.15
CA GLU A 231 10.40 -3.93 10.01
C GLU A 231 9.91 -3.44 8.66
N LEU A 232 8.60 -3.09 8.57
CA LEU A 232 7.93 -2.85 7.29
C LEU A 232 7.03 -1.63 7.37
N VAL A 233 7.12 -0.78 6.34
CA VAL A 233 6.17 0.29 6.05
C VAL A 233 5.56 0.07 4.67
N LEU A 234 4.23 0.22 4.56
CA LEU A 234 3.49 0.10 3.31
C LEU A 234 2.82 1.43 2.97
N ASN A 235 2.97 1.89 1.73
CA ASN A 235 2.42 3.16 1.25
C ASN A 235 1.74 3.03 -0.12
N GLY A 236 0.91 4.02 -0.46
CA GLY A 236 0.33 4.27 -1.78
C GLY A 236 0.80 5.59 -2.36
N HIS A 237 -0.14 6.40 -2.85
CA HIS A 237 -0.01 7.77 -3.32
C HIS A 237 0.67 7.92 -4.69
N ASP A 238 1.87 7.40 -4.86
CA ASP A 238 2.47 7.28 -6.17
C ASP A 238 1.99 5.99 -6.85
N HIS A 239 1.34 6.13 -8.00
CA HIS A 239 0.63 5.04 -8.68
C HIS A 239 1.59 4.10 -9.39
N HIS A 240 2.48 3.48 -8.63
CA HIS A 240 3.41 2.46 -9.10
C HIS A 240 3.75 1.46 -7.98
N TYR A 241 4.45 0.40 -8.34
CA TYR A 241 5.08 -0.48 -7.38
C TYR A 241 6.54 -0.06 -7.21
N GLU A 242 6.97 0.13 -5.96
CA GLU A 242 8.37 0.33 -5.65
C GLU A 242 8.73 -0.34 -4.32
N ARG A 243 9.92 -0.91 -4.23
CA ARG A 243 10.47 -1.41 -2.98
C ARG A 243 11.87 -0.88 -2.73
N PHE A 244 12.13 -0.59 -1.47
CA PHE A 244 13.40 -0.08 -0.99
C PHE A 244 14.13 -1.12 -0.13
N ALA A 245 15.46 -1.11 -0.18
CA ALA A 245 16.28 -1.80 0.81
C ALA A 245 16.05 -1.21 2.20
N PRO A 246 16.32 -1.97 3.29
CA PRO A 246 16.19 -1.46 4.65
C PRO A 246 17.00 -0.18 4.86
N GLN A 247 16.37 0.85 5.42
CA GLN A 247 16.96 2.17 5.60
C GLN A 247 16.43 2.87 6.85
N ASP A 248 17.19 3.89 7.29
CA ASP A 248 16.80 4.76 8.41
C ASP A 248 15.86 5.90 7.94
N PRO A 249 15.28 6.69 8.89
CA PRO A 249 14.40 7.80 8.52
C PRO A 249 15.06 8.93 7.73
N ASP A 250 16.38 8.98 7.67
CA ASP A 250 17.13 9.98 6.93
C ASP A 250 17.62 9.48 5.56
N GLY A 251 17.22 8.24 5.18
CA GLY A 251 17.52 7.62 3.90
C GLY A 251 18.92 7.02 3.83
N THR A 252 19.50 6.66 4.98
CA THR A 252 20.79 5.95 5.03
C THR A 252 20.53 4.45 5.10
N ALA A 253 21.31 3.66 4.36
CA ALA A 253 21.24 2.20 4.43
C ALA A 253 21.46 1.71 5.87
N ASP A 254 20.57 0.90 6.38
CA ASP A 254 20.60 0.37 7.74
C ASP A 254 20.11 -1.09 7.73
N ALA A 255 20.98 -2.03 8.05
CA ALA A 255 20.62 -3.45 8.04
C ALA A 255 19.47 -3.80 9.01
N ASN A 256 19.27 -3.00 10.07
CA ASN A 256 18.14 -3.08 10.99
C ASN A 256 17.10 -1.98 10.70
N GLY A 257 17.17 -1.33 9.55
CA GLY A 257 16.26 -0.29 9.11
C GLY A 257 14.91 -0.85 8.70
N ILE A 258 14.02 0.05 8.31
CA ILE A 258 12.67 -0.29 7.86
C ILE A 258 12.71 -0.54 6.34
N VAL A 259 12.07 -1.60 5.90
CA VAL A 259 11.75 -1.83 4.48
C VAL A 259 10.54 -0.99 4.13
N GLU A 260 10.62 -0.14 3.10
CA GLU A 260 9.46 0.57 2.54
C GLU A 260 9.00 -0.11 1.25
N LEU A 261 7.69 -0.24 1.13
CA LEU A 261 7.03 -0.83 -0.03
C LEU A 261 5.86 0.03 -0.48
N LEU A 262 5.96 0.61 -1.66
CA LEU A 262 4.87 1.32 -2.31
C LEU A 262 4.04 0.34 -3.14
N GLY A 263 2.74 0.37 -2.93
CA GLY A 263 1.76 -0.48 -3.59
C GLY A 263 0.60 0.31 -4.19
N GLY A 264 0.88 1.45 -4.85
CA GLY A 264 -0.09 2.34 -5.47
C GLY A 264 -0.62 1.86 -6.83
N MET A 265 -0.70 0.54 -7.07
CA MET A 265 -1.12 -0.05 -8.34
C MET A 265 -2.46 -0.79 -8.24
N GLY A 266 -3.34 -0.40 -7.28
CA GLY A 266 -4.62 -1.04 -7.00
C GLY A 266 -5.68 -0.86 -8.08
N GLY A 267 -5.55 0.20 -8.93
CA GLY A 267 -6.49 0.42 -10.02
C GLY A 267 -6.50 1.80 -10.63
N ALA A 268 -5.91 2.80 -9.96
CA ALA A 268 -5.76 4.15 -10.51
C ALA A 268 -4.66 4.21 -11.59
N ASN A 269 -4.75 5.20 -12.48
CA ASN A 269 -3.83 5.35 -13.62
C ASN A 269 -2.36 5.42 -13.17
N PRO A 270 -1.45 4.64 -13.79
CA PRO A 270 -0.06 4.60 -13.38
C PRO A 270 0.68 5.92 -13.56
N TYR A 271 1.59 6.24 -12.64
CA TYR A 271 2.51 7.36 -12.73
C TYR A 271 3.89 6.92 -13.25
N LYS A 272 4.66 7.88 -13.71
CA LYS A 272 6.04 7.66 -14.17
C LYS A 272 7.01 7.70 -13.01
N ILE A 273 8.19 7.14 -13.24
CA ILE A 273 9.35 7.41 -12.39
C ILE A 273 9.97 8.73 -12.84
N GLU A 274 10.09 9.68 -11.91
CA GLU A 274 10.71 10.99 -12.15
C GLU A 274 12.18 10.99 -11.72
N GLU A 275 12.47 10.61 -10.48
CA GLU A 275 13.84 10.57 -9.97
C GLU A 275 14.04 9.33 -9.07
N VAL A 276 14.92 8.43 -9.52
CA VAL A 276 15.20 7.20 -8.76
C VAL A 276 15.88 7.55 -7.44
N GLN A 277 15.21 7.23 -6.34
CA GLN A 277 15.72 7.48 -5.00
C GLN A 277 16.81 6.47 -4.59
N PRO A 278 17.72 6.88 -3.69
CA PRO A 278 18.68 5.96 -3.08
C PRO A 278 17.95 4.74 -2.46
N HIS A 279 18.58 3.58 -2.49
CA HIS A 279 18.07 2.30 -1.96
C HIS A 279 16.82 1.75 -2.64
N SER A 280 16.30 2.40 -3.68
CA SER A 280 15.21 1.85 -4.49
C SER A 280 15.72 0.66 -5.31
N GLU A 281 15.19 -0.54 -5.04
CA GLU A 281 15.67 -1.79 -5.65
C GLU A 281 14.84 -2.22 -6.86
N LYS A 282 13.54 -1.96 -6.85
CA LYS A 282 12.61 -2.39 -7.90
C LYS A 282 11.50 -1.36 -8.08
N ARG A 283 11.18 -1.03 -9.33
CA ARG A 283 10.08 -0.14 -9.75
C ARG A 283 9.35 -0.75 -10.93
N LEU A 284 8.01 -0.70 -10.91
CA LEU A 284 7.13 -1.13 -12.01
C LEU A 284 6.00 -0.11 -12.16
N THR A 285 5.92 0.51 -13.34
CA THR A 285 4.94 1.57 -13.66
C THR A 285 3.86 1.12 -14.66
N ASP A 286 3.94 -0.10 -15.15
CA ASP A 286 3.05 -0.67 -16.18
C ASP A 286 2.25 -1.88 -15.66
N THR A 287 2.16 -2.01 -14.34
CA THR A 287 1.58 -3.19 -13.70
C THR A 287 0.51 -2.78 -12.71
N PHE A 288 -0.73 -3.18 -12.95
CA PHE A 288 -1.76 -3.23 -11.93
C PHE A 288 -1.71 -4.57 -11.21
N GLY A 289 -1.93 -4.55 -9.91
CA GLY A 289 -1.81 -5.77 -9.12
C GLY A 289 -2.08 -5.60 -7.64
N VAL A 290 -1.73 -6.61 -6.88
CA VAL A 290 -1.82 -6.62 -5.41
C VAL A 290 -0.57 -7.24 -4.81
N VAL A 291 -0.14 -6.70 -3.69
CA VAL A 291 0.95 -7.28 -2.90
C VAL A 291 0.40 -8.44 -2.08
N ARG A 292 0.94 -9.62 -2.28
CA ARG A 292 0.67 -10.80 -1.45
C ARG A 292 1.72 -10.87 -0.35
N LEU A 293 1.31 -10.49 0.85
CA LEU A 293 2.15 -10.48 2.04
C LEU A 293 2.16 -11.87 2.70
N HIS A 294 3.32 -12.32 3.11
CA HIS A 294 3.57 -13.55 3.85
C HIS A 294 4.20 -13.18 5.18
N PHE A 295 3.43 -13.25 6.25
CA PHE A 295 3.91 -13.04 7.61
C PHE A 295 4.11 -14.38 8.31
N THR A 296 5.23 -14.52 9.00
CA THR A 296 5.54 -15.65 9.88
C THR A 296 5.72 -15.14 11.31
N ASP A 297 5.93 -16.04 12.26
CA ASP A 297 6.17 -15.66 13.66
C ASP A 297 7.42 -14.80 13.86
N HIS A 298 8.34 -14.78 12.89
CA HIS A 298 9.65 -14.17 13.03
C HIS A 298 10.11 -13.39 11.80
N GLY A 299 9.25 -13.16 10.82
CA GLY A 299 9.67 -12.46 9.62
C GLY A 299 8.59 -12.33 8.57
N PHE A 300 8.96 -11.77 7.42
CA PHE A 300 8.03 -11.53 6.33
C PHE A 300 8.71 -11.63 4.96
N SER A 301 7.88 -11.78 3.96
CA SER A 301 8.21 -11.64 2.54
C SER A 301 6.95 -11.27 1.77
N TRP A 302 7.08 -10.95 0.50
CA TRP A 302 5.93 -10.69 -0.36
C TRP A 302 6.18 -11.07 -1.81
N ASP A 303 5.08 -11.22 -2.54
CA ASP A 303 5.05 -11.25 -4.00
C ASP A 303 4.12 -10.14 -4.51
N LEU A 304 4.52 -9.44 -5.56
CA LEU A 304 3.61 -8.66 -6.37
C LEU A 304 2.93 -9.56 -7.39
N ILE A 305 1.61 -9.65 -7.35
CA ILE A 305 0.81 -10.42 -8.31
C ILE A 305 0.10 -9.44 -9.25
N GLY A 306 0.44 -9.50 -10.53
CA GLY A 306 -0.20 -8.68 -11.56
C GLY A 306 -1.61 -9.16 -11.93
N THR A 307 -2.42 -8.30 -12.57
CA THR A 307 -3.76 -8.63 -13.05
C THR A 307 -3.82 -9.76 -14.09
N ASP A 308 -2.68 -10.12 -14.67
CA ASP A 308 -2.52 -11.33 -15.50
C ASP A 308 -2.32 -12.62 -14.67
N GLY A 309 -2.34 -12.53 -13.36
CA GLY A 309 -2.16 -13.62 -12.41
C GLY A 309 -0.72 -14.08 -12.22
N LYS A 310 0.26 -13.39 -12.80
CA LYS A 310 1.69 -13.74 -12.70
C LYS A 310 2.37 -12.95 -11.58
N THR A 311 3.34 -13.57 -10.95
CA THR A 311 4.27 -12.87 -10.06
C THR A 311 5.16 -11.94 -10.89
N LYS A 312 5.19 -10.67 -10.53
CA LYS A 312 5.95 -9.59 -11.17
C LYS A 312 7.23 -9.25 -10.42
N ASP A 313 7.20 -9.42 -9.11
CA ASP A 313 8.35 -9.30 -8.21
C ASP A 313 8.15 -10.19 -7.00
N SER A 314 9.25 -10.61 -6.38
CA SER A 314 9.26 -11.32 -5.09
C SER A 314 10.37 -10.74 -4.23
N SER A 315 10.06 -10.49 -2.96
CA SER A 315 11.07 -10.01 -2.02
C SER A 315 12.00 -11.12 -1.54
N PRO A 316 13.17 -10.77 -1.00
CA PRO A 316 13.86 -11.63 -0.05
C PRO A 316 12.96 -11.94 1.17
N SER A 317 13.37 -12.90 1.97
CA SER A 317 12.77 -13.12 3.30
C SER A 317 13.51 -12.26 4.32
N TYR A 318 12.76 -11.44 5.05
CA TYR A 318 13.26 -10.59 6.13
C TYR A 318 12.92 -11.22 7.48
N GLN A 319 13.78 -11.02 8.48
CA GLN A 319 13.53 -11.46 9.85
C GLN A 319 13.19 -10.26 10.72
N CYS A 320 12.30 -10.46 11.69
CA CYS A 320 12.07 -9.47 12.74
C CYS A 320 13.30 -9.42 13.67
N HIS A 321 13.67 -8.25 14.09
CA HIS A 321 14.85 -7.98 14.93
C HIS A 321 14.50 -7.44 16.31
#